data_ee71a197f51c8a8a91711541f25b5a5a
#
_entry.id   ee71a197f51c8a8a91711541f25b5a5a
#
_cell.length_a   1.000
_cell.length_b   1.000
_cell.length_c   1.000
_cell.angle_alpha   90.00
_cell.angle_beta   90.00
_cell.angle_gamma   90.00
#
_symmetry.space_group_name_H-M   'P 1'
#
loop_
_entity.id
_entity.type
_entity.pdbx_description
1 polymer ?
#
loop_
_entity_poly.entity_id
_entity_poly.type
_entity_poly.pdbx_seq_one_letter_code
_entity_poly.pdbx_strand_id
1 'polypeptide(L)'
;MDVFSRLVTGFHVSLEPESWFEAMIAVENAASNKVEFCAKHNIPIKEEEWPSHYLPSNLVGDRGELKAKDSERFVNLNVDVLNAPSYRGDLKPYVESNFHITNEMIRQLLSGSTEAQQWVRGDKNPAKDAALTVEEFCRFMIVYILTYNKRVLNKEYIPTK
;
A
#
# COMPACT_ATOMS: atom_id res chain seq x y z
N MET A 1 1.13 4.80 2.89
CA MET A 1 1.36 6.07 2.17
C MET A 1 1.63 7.17 3.18
N ASP A 2 2.65 7.98 2.97
CA ASP A 2 2.89 9.17 3.77
C ASP A 2 1.98 10.31 3.34
N VAL A 3 1.28 10.90 4.31
CA VAL A 3 0.27 11.94 4.05
C VAL A 3 0.91 13.25 3.58
N PHE A 4 2.13 13.53 4.00
CA PHE A 4 2.83 14.76 3.67
C PHE A 4 3.48 14.71 2.28
N SER A 5 4.37 13.74 2.05
CA SER A 5 5.08 13.60 0.77
C SER A 5 4.24 12.97 -0.33
N ARG A 6 3.13 12.31 0.01
CA ARG A 6 2.30 11.48 -0.88
C ARG A 6 3.00 10.23 -1.41
N LEU A 7 4.18 9.92 -0.95
CA LEU A 7 4.89 8.71 -1.34
C LEU A 7 4.20 7.46 -0.80
N VAL A 8 4.15 6.41 -1.59
CA VAL A 8 3.88 5.07 -1.09
C VAL A 8 5.15 4.59 -0.40
N THR A 9 5.11 4.51 0.93
CA THR A 9 6.27 4.18 1.76
C THR A 9 6.54 2.69 1.86
N GLY A 10 5.50 1.87 1.75
CA GLY A 10 5.58 0.42 1.79
C GLY A 10 4.24 -0.22 1.45
N PHE A 11 4.26 -1.52 1.21
CA PHE A 11 3.08 -2.33 0.93
C PHE A 11 3.31 -3.78 1.35
N HIS A 12 2.23 -4.53 1.42
CA HIS A 12 2.24 -5.97 1.57
C HIS A 12 1.19 -6.58 0.65
N VAL A 13 1.47 -7.78 0.15
CA VAL A 13 0.56 -8.58 -0.69
C VAL A 13 0.38 -9.93 -0.03
N SER A 14 -0.86 -10.30 0.26
CA SER A 14 -1.22 -11.57 0.86
C SER A 14 -2.50 -12.12 0.24
N LEU A 15 -2.69 -13.43 0.34
CA LEU A 15 -3.95 -14.10 0.06
C LEU A 15 -4.79 -14.31 1.33
N GLU A 16 -4.20 -14.00 2.47
CA GLU A 16 -4.89 -14.06 3.75
C GLU A 16 -5.85 -12.88 3.92
N PRO A 17 -6.92 -13.05 4.70
CA PRO A 17 -7.82 -11.94 5.03
C PRO A 17 -7.08 -10.80 5.74
N GLU A 18 -7.57 -9.59 5.54
CA GLU A 18 -7.07 -8.41 6.23
C GLU A 18 -6.98 -8.63 7.74
N SER A 19 -5.80 -8.42 8.29
CA SER A 19 -5.53 -8.60 9.70
C SER A 19 -4.52 -7.58 10.20
N TRP A 20 -4.47 -7.40 11.50
CA TRP A 20 -3.42 -6.65 12.17
C TRP A 20 -2.00 -7.11 11.79
N PHE A 21 -1.82 -8.42 11.65
CA PHE A 21 -0.52 -9.01 11.29
C PHE A 21 -0.07 -8.56 9.89
N GLU A 22 -0.99 -8.56 8.93
CA GLU A 22 -0.74 -8.10 7.57
C GLU A 22 -0.37 -6.60 7.55
N ALA A 23 -1.06 -5.80 8.37
CA ALA A 23 -0.74 -4.37 8.53
C ALA A 23 0.67 -4.16 9.12
N MET A 24 1.09 -4.98 10.09
CA MET A 24 2.45 -4.92 10.64
C MET A 24 3.51 -5.24 9.60
N ILE A 25 3.30 -6.25 8.75
CA ILE A 25 4.24 -6.58 7.66
C ILE A 25 4.35 -5.41 6.67
N ALA A 26 3.24 -4.75 6.36
CA ALA A 26 3.28 -3.56 5.51
C ALA A 26 4.07 -2.40 6.14
N VAL A 27 3.97 -2.21 7.46
CA VAL A 27 4.76 -1.20 8.20
C VAL A 27 6.23 -1.60 8.30
N GLU A 28 6.54 -2.87 8.52
CA GLU A 28 7.90 -3.40 8.46
C GLU A 28 8.52 -3.15 7.08
N ASN A 29 7.77 -3.43 6.01
CA ASN A 29 8.20 -3.11 4.66
C ASN A 29 8.45 -1.61 4.49
N ALA A 30 7.59 -0.74 5.05
CA ALA A 30 7.80 0.71 4.99
C ALA A 30 9.12 1.15 5.64
N ALA A 31 9.55 0.48 6.70
CA ALA A 31 10.80 0.75 7.40
C ALA A 31 12.02 0.03 6.82
N SER A 32 11.83 -0.95 5.95
CA SER A 32 12.92 -1.75 5.38
C SER A 32 13.71 -1.01 4.30
N ASN A 33 14.93 -1.48 4.03
CA ASN A 33 15.74 -1.01 2.91
C ASN A 33 15.09 -1.42 1.58
N LYS A 34 14.69 -0.43 0.78
CA LYS A 34 13.98 -0.65 -0.48
C LYS A 34 14.85 -1.20 -1.59
N VAL A 35 16.14 -0.89 -1.58
CA VAL A 35 17.10 -1.45 -2.55
C VAL A 35 17.20 -2.95 -2.37
N GLU A 36 17.38 -3.41 -1.12
CA GLU A 36 17.44 -4.84 -0.80
C GLU A 36 16.09 -5.54 -1.04
N PHE A 37 14.98 -4.88 -0.67
CA PHE A 37 13.64 -5.42 -0.90
C PHE A 37 13.37 -5.64 -2.40
N CYS A 38 13.60 -4.63 -3.22
CA CYS A 38 13.38 -4.72 -4.66
C CYS A 38 14.35 -5.71 -5.33
N ALA A 39 15.60 -5.81 -4.85
CA ALA A 39 16.57 -6.78 -5.36
C ALA A 39 16.11 -8.23 -5.14
N LYS A 40 15.43 -8.56 -4.04
CA LYS A 40 14.82 -9.89 -3.80
C LYS A 40 13.78 -10.25 -4.86
N HIS A 41 13.13 -9.26 -5.46
CA HIS A 41 12.17 -9.43 -6.55
C HIS A 41 12.78 -9.25 -7.95
N ASN A 42 14.12 -9.23 -8.06
CA ASN A 42 14.86 -9.02 -9.31
C ASN A 42 14.59 -7.64 -9.96
N ILE A 43 14.32 -6.63 -9.17
CA ILE A 43 14.11 -5.24 -9.62
C ILE A 43 15.20 -4.38 -8.98
N PRO A 44 16.35 -4.17 -9.64
CA PRO A 44 17.39 -3.30 -9.10
C PRO A 44 16.94 -1.84 -9.16
N ILE A 45 17.06 -1.14 -8.04
CA ILE A 45 16.76 0.29 -7.93
C ILE A 45 17.89 1.03 -7.22
N LYS A 46 17.89 2.36 -7.35
CA LYS A 46 18.72 3.25 -6.52
C LYS A 46 17.89 3.73 -5.32
N GLU A 47 18.58 4.15 -4.26
CA GLU A 47 17.93 4.63 -3.04
C GLU A 47 16.99 5.83 -3.31
N GLU A 48 17.39 6.72 -4.23
CA GLU A 48 16.62 7.91 -4.58
C GLU A 48 15.27 7.58 -5.27
N GLU A 49 15.12 6.38 -5.83
CA GLU A 49 13.89 5.98 -6.52
C GLU A 49 12.77 5.58 -5.55
N TRP A 50 13.15 5.17 -4.33
CA TRP A 50 12.21 4.89 -3.24
C TRP A 50 12.83 5.22 -1.88
N PRO A 51 12.95 6.51 -1.53
CA PRO A 51 13.70 6.98 -0.36
C PRO A 51 12.94 6.83 0.96
N SER A 52 12.30 5.69 1.17
CA SER A 52 11.51 5.40 2.36
C SER A 52 12.08 4.18 3.09
N HIS A 53 12.65 4.40 4.26
CA HIS A 53 13.21 3.34 5.10
C HIS A 53 13.11 3.64 6.61
N TYR A 54 12.10 4.43 7.00
CA TYR A 54 11.90 4.84 8.39
C TYR A 54 10.51 4.43 8.88
N LEU A 55 10.41 4.14 10.19
CA LEU A 55 9.12 3.99 10.85
C LEU A 55 8.43 5.36 10.91
N PRO A 56 7.12 5.43 10.65
CA PRO A 56 6.37 6.66 10.82
C PRO A 56 6.24 7.00 12.31
N SER A 57 6.24 8.29 12.66
CA SER A 57 5.91 8.71 14.03
C SER A 57 4.44 8.48 14.35
N ASN A 58 3.57 8.61 13.35
CA ASN A 58 2.13 8.44 13.48
C ASN A 58 1.61 7.51 12.40
N LEU A 59 0.79 6.54 12.76
CA LEU A 59 0.09 5.65 11.85
C LEU A 59 -1.40 5.91 11.96
N VAL A 60 -2.04 6.25 10.84
CA VAL A 60 -3.50 6.42 10.78
C VAL A 60 -4.10 5.20 10.10
N GLY A 61 -4.96 4.50 10.82
CA GLY A 61 -5.67 3.33 10.29
C GLY A 61 -7.19 3.49 10.36
N ASP A 62 -7.89 2.61 9.68
CA ASP A 62 -9.35 2.53 9.80
C ASP A 62 -9.75 1.77 11.07
N ARG A 63 -10.94 2.06 11.59
CA ARG A 63 -11.45 1.49 12.85
C ARG A 63 -11.55 -0.04 12.88
N GLY A 64 -11.56 -0.70 11.72
CA GLY A 64 -11.64 -2.15 11.61
C GLY A 64 -10.29 -2.85 11.76
N GLU A 65 -9.22 -2.24 11.29
CA GLU A 65 -7.90 -2.86 11.15
C GLU A 65 -7.03 -2.69 12.41
N LEU A 66 -7.16 -1.55 13.10
CA LEU A 66 -6.32 -1.22 14.26
C LEU A 66 -7.14 -1.26 15.55
N LYS A 67 -7.51 -2.46 16.01
CA LYS A 67 -8.18 -2.64 17.30
C LYS A 67 -7.24 -2.25 18.46
N ALA A 68 -7.80 -1.62 19.51
CA ALA A 68 -7.07 -1.03 20.63
C ALA A 68 -6.04 -1.98 21.31
N LYS A 69 -6.32 -3.28 21.37
CA LYS A 69 -5.40 -4.27 21.99
C LYS A 69 -4.10 -4.48 21.21
N ASP A 70 -4.15 -4.31 19.90
CA ASP A 70 -2.99 -4.58 19.05
C ASP A 70 -2.14 -3.31 18.83
N SER A 71 -2.71 -2.12 19.08
CA SER A 71 -1.99 -0.85 19.03
C SER A 71 -0.88 -0.72 20.08
N GLU A 72 -1.00 -1.43 21.22
CA GLU A 72 0.03 -1.46 22.27
C GLU A 72 1.41 -1.92 21.76
N ARG A 73 1.44 -2.74 20.72
CA ARG A 73 2.70 -3.21 20.11
C ARG A 73 3.45 -2.10 19.37
N PHE A 74 2.74 -1.14 18.79
CA PHE A 74 3.36 0.02 18.14
C PHE A 74 3.85 1.07 19.13
N VAL A 75 3.25 1.16 20.30
CA VAL A 75 3.72 2.04 21.38
C VAL A 75 5.17 1.69 21.77
N ASN A 76 5.52 0.40 21.77
CA ASN A 76 6.89 -0.08 22.04
C ASN A 76 7.90 0.33 20.94
N LEU A 77 7.41 0.68 19.75
CA LEU A 77 8.21 1.17 18.63
C LEU A 77 8.20 2.71 18.51
N ASN A 78 7.66 3.42 19.50
CA ASN A 78 7.44 4.87 19.48
C ASN A 78 6.61 5.32 18.26
N VAL A 79 5.65 4.51 17.84
CA VAL A 79 4.71 4.83 16.76
C VAL A 79 3.34 5.06 17.38
N ASP A 80 2.83 6.27 17.26
CA ASP A 80 1.48 6.59 17.70
C ASP A 80 0.44 6.11 16.71
N VAL A 81 -0.50 5.29 17.17
CA VAL A 81 -1.59 4.78 16.34
C VAL A 81 -2.82 5.65 16.52
N LEU A 82 -3.19 6.37 15.48
CA LEU A 82 -4.36 7.23 15.44
C LEU A 82 -5.49 6.52 14.68
N ASN A 83 -6.57 6.22 15.37
CA ASN A 83 -7.80 5.79 14.71
C ASN A 83 -8.46 6.99 14.04
N ALA A 84 -8.65 6.94 12.74
CA ALA A 84 -9.35 8.01 12.03
C ALA A 84 -10.75 8.20 12.62
N PRO A 85 -11.09 9.38 13.16
CA PRO A 85 -12.44 9.66 13.63
C PRO A 85 -13.43 9.50 12.47
N SER A 86 -14.64 9.04 12.73
CA SER A 86 -15.67 8.75 11.71
C SER A 86 -16.03 9.92 10.79
N TYR A 87 -15.51 11.11 11.04
CA TYR A 87 -15.85 12.34 10.31
C TYR A 87 -14.63 13.13 9.80
N ARG A 88 -13.41 12.58 9.92
CA ARG A 88 -12.19 13.20 9.35
C ARG A 88 -11.91 12.65 7.96
N GLY A 89 -12.81 12.96 7.03
CA GLY A 89 -12.65 12.64 5.61
C GLY A 89 -11.48 13.37 4.91
N ASP A 90 -10.86 14.33 5.57
CA ASP A 90 -9.72 15.10 5.07
C ASP A 90 -8.39 14.29 5.05
N LEU A 91 -8.28 13.22 5.85
CA LEU A 91 -7.08 12.38 5.90
C LEU A 91 -7.11 11.17 4.94
N LYS A 92 -8.31 10.75 4.52
CA LYS A 92 -8.52 9.58 3.67
C LYS A 92 -8.49 9.82 2.16
N PRO A 93 -8.88 10.99 1.61
CA PRO A 93 -9.11 11.14 0.18
C PRO A 93 -7.90 10.76 -0.69
N TYR A 94 -6.70 11.02 -0.18
CA TYR A 94 -5.47 10.71 -0.92
C TYR A 94 -5.15 9.23 -0.96
N VAL A 95 -5.39 8.51 0.13
CA VAL A 95 -5.20 7.07 0.21
C VAL A 95 -6.27 6.37 -0.62
N GLU A 96 -7.53 6.76 -0.46
CA GLU A 96 -8.67 6.23 -1.22
C GLU A 96 -8.51 6.50 -2.72
N SER A 97 -8.11 7.71 -3.11
CA SER A 97 -7.84 8.05 -4.50
C SER A 97 -6.69 7.22 -5.09
N ASN A 98 -5.63 6.98 -4.31
CA ASN A 98 -4.52 6.15 -4.76
C ASN A 98 -4.94 4.69 -4.94
N PHE A 99 -5.71 4.14 -3.99
CA PHE A 99 -6.26 2.79 -4.13
C PHE A 99 -7.20 2.67 -5.33
N HIS A 100 -8.02 3.68 -5.58
CA HIS A 100 -8.90 3.68 -6.75
C HIS A 100 -8.10 3.66 -8.06
N ILE A 101 -7.09 4.52 -8.18
CA ILE A 101 -6.20 4.55 -9.36
C ILE A 101 -5.47 3.21 -9.52
N THR A 102 -4.95 2.66 -8.43
CA THR A 102 -4.27 1.35 -8.44
C THR A 102 -5.21 0.25 -8.92
N ASN A 103 -6.42 0.19 -8.39
CA ASN A 103 -7.43 -0.79 -8.79
C ASN A 103 -7.83 -0.66 -10.26
N GLU A 104 -7.99 0.56 -10.77
CA GLU A 104 -8.27 0.79 -12.18
C GLU A 104 -7.15 0.28 -13.09
N MET A 105 -5.89 0.54 -12.72
CA MET A 105 -4.75 0.01 -13.48
C MET A 105 -4.68 -1.52 -13.42
N ILE A 106 -4.94 -2.11 -12.25
CA ILE A 106 -4.98 -3.57 -12.10
C ILE A 106 -6.07 -4.15 -13.01
N ARG A 107 -7.25 -3.57 -13.04
CA ARG A 107 -8.36 -4.01 -13.90
C ARG A 107 -8.00 -3.96 -15.39
N GLN A 108 -7.32 -2.90 -15.81
CA GLN A 108 -6.96 -2.72 -17.22
C GLN A 108 -5.85 -3.66 -17.68
N LEU A 109 -4.93 -4.03 -16.78
CA LEU A 109 -3.72 -4.76 -17.13
C LEU A 109 -3.80 -6.25 -16.81
N LEU A 110 -4.63 -6.66 -15.86
CA LEU A 110 -4.67 -8.03 -15.37
C LEU A 110 -6.01 -8.70 -15.70
N SER A 111 -5.94 -9.77 -16.48
CA SER A 111 -7.05 -10.70 -16.66
C SER A 111 -7.42 -11.34 -15.31
N GLY A 112 -8.72 -11.48 -15.03
CA GLY A 112 -9.22 -12.08 -13.80
C GLY A 112 -9.37 -11.09 -12.64
N SER A 113 -9.14 -9.77 -12.86
CA SER A 113 -9.50 -8.77 -11.86
C SER A 113 -11.02 -8.71 -11.70
N THR A 114 -11.48 -8.70 -10.45
CA THR A 114 -12.92 -8.60 -10.15
C THR A 114 -13.42 -7.17 -10.35
N GLU A 115 -14.41 -6.99 -11.22
CA GLU A 115 -15.24 -5.81 -11.17
C GLU A 115 -16.13 -5.86 -9.93
N ALA A 116 -16.41 -4.72 -9.32
CA ALA A 116 -17.36 -4.60 -8.21
C ALA A 116 -18.83 -4.79 -8.68
N GLN A 117 -19.05 -5.58 -9.73
CA GLN A 117 -20.38 -5.91 -10.21
C GLN A 117 -20.99 -7.03 -9.38
N GLN A 118 -22.28 -6.90 -9.10
CA GLN A 118 -23.06 -7.96 -8.47
C GLN A 118 -22.99 -9.23 -9.33
N TRP A 119 -22.45 -10.28 -8.73
CA TRP A 119 -22.38 -11.59 -9.37
C TRP A 119 -23.77 -12.10 -9.71
N VAL A 120 -24.01 -12.35 -10.97
CA VAL A 120 -25.21 -13.02 -11.44
C VAL A 120 -24.87 -14.51 -11.63
N ARG A 121 -25.80 -15.38 -11.26
CA ARG A 121 -25.62 -16.84 -11.36
C ARG A 121 -25.42 -17.21 -12.85
N GLY A 122 -24.19 -17.59 -13.19
CA GLY A 122 -23.80 -17.90 -14.59
C GLY A 122 -22.61 -17.08 -15.12
N ASP A 123 -22.15 -16.04 -14.39
CA ASP A 123 -20.98 -15.27 -14.77
C ASP A 123 -19.68 -16.12 -14.70
N LYS A 124 -18.72 -15.75 -15.56
CA LYS A 124 -17.38 -16.37 -15.54
C LYS A 124 -16.76 -16.16 -14.17
N ASN A 125 -16.20 -17.21 -13.60
CA ASN A 125 -15.48 -17.14 -12.32
C ASN A 125 -14.10 -16.45 -12.53
N PRO A 126 -13.89 -15.22 -12.02
CA PRO A 126 -12.62 -14.50 -12.24
C PRO A 126 -11.40 -15.23 -11.68
N ALA A 127 -11.59 -16.05 -10.64
CA ALA A 127 -10.51 -16.85 -10.08
C ALA A 127 -9.93 -17.87 -11.09
N LYS A 128 -10.71 -18.28 -12.11
CA LYS A 128 -10.23 -19.16 -13.19
C LYS A 128 -9.42 -18.40 -14.26
N ASP A 129 -9.63 -17.10 -14.36
CA ASP A 129 -8.93 -16.22 -15.30
C ASP A 129 -7.75 -15.50 -14.62
N ALA A 130 -7.52 -15.74 -13.32
CA ALA A 130 -6.37 -15.21 -12.58
C ALA A 130 -5.08 -15.74 -13.19
N ALA A 131 -4.29 -14.84 -13.78
CA ALA A 131 -3.10 -15.19 -14.56
C ALA A 131 -1.80 -14.96 -13.81
N LEU A 132 -1.81 -14.32 -12.63
CA LEU A 132 -0.60 -13.98 -11.88
C LEU A 132 -0.47 -14.79 -10.59
N THR A 133 0.75 -15.19 -10.31
CA THR A 133 1.15 -15.63 -8.96
C THR A 133 1.28 -14.43 -8.02
N VAL A 134 1.29 -14.67 -6.71
CA VAL A 134 1.54 -13.63 -5.69
C VAL A 134 2.87 -12.90 -5.94
N GLU A 135 3.89 -13.64 -6.34
CA GLU A 135 5.21 -13.10 -6.65
C GLU A 135 5.18 -12.15 -7.87
N GLU A 136 4.51 -12.54 -8.93
CA GLU A 136 4.35 -11.71 -10.12
C GLU A 136 3.53 -10.47 -9.83
N PHE A 137 2.48 -10.60 -9.02
CA PHE A 137 1.68 -9.46 -8.58
C PHE A 137 2.50 -8.53 -7.68
N CYS A 138 3.34 -9.06 -6.79
CA CYS A 138 4.25 -8.25 -5.97
C CYS A 138 5.22 -7.45 -6.84
N ARG A 139 5.82 -8.06 -7.87
CA ARG A 139 6.67 -7.36 -8.85
C ARG A 139 5.93 -6.26 -9.60
N PHE A 140 4.70 -6.55 -10.02
CA PHE A 140 3.84 -5.56 -10.65
C PHE A 140 3.63 -4.35 -9.73
N MET A 141 3.30 -4.60 -8.45
CA MET A 141 3.10 -3.55 -7.47
C MET A 141 4.37 -2.73 -7.21
N ILE A 142 5.55 -3.35 -7.18
CA ILE A 142 6.82 -2.63 -7.07
C ILE A 142 7.01 -1.66 -8.23
N VAL A 143 6.85 -2.13 -9.47
CA VAL A 143 7.00 -1.29 -10.68
C VAL A 143 5.97 -0.14 -10.69
N TYR A 144 4.74 -0.44 -10.30
CA TYR A 144 3.70 0.57 -10.16
C TYR A 144 4.08 1.64 -9.14
N ILE A 145 4.51 1.24 -7.94
CA ILE A 145 4.90 2.15 -6.86
C ILE A 145 6.10 3.01 -7.27
N LEU A 146 7.11 2.43 -7.90
CA LEU A 146 8.27 3.18 -8.41
C LEU A 146 7.84 4.24 -9.44
N THR A 147 6.94 3.88 -10.35
CA THR A 147 6.40 4.81 -11.35
C THR A 147 5.59 5.94 -10.69
N TYR A 148 4.76 5.59 -9.72
CA TYR A 148 3.98 6.56 -8.96
C TYR A 148 4.88 7.50 -8.15
N ASN A 149 5.79 6.95 -7.35
CA ASN A 149 6.70 7.71 -6.51
C ASN A 149 7.60 8.64 -7.34
N LYS A 150 8.06 8.19 -8.50
CA LYS A 150 8.82 9.03 -9.43
C LYS A 150 8.04 10.25 -9.90
N ARG A 151 6.73 10.10 -10.16
CA ARG A 151 5.85 11.24 -10.51
C ARG A 151 5.69 12.22 -9.34
N VAL A 152 5.62 11.70 -8.13
CA VAL A 152 5.50 12.51 -6.91
C VAL A 152 6.80 13.27 -6.64
N LEU A 153 7.96 12.60 -6.73
CA LEU A 153 9.27 13.19 -6.50
C LEU A 153 9.65 14.23 -7.55
N ASN A 154 9.19 14.05 -8.80
CA ASN A 154 9.45 15.01 -9.89
C ASN A 154 8.54 16.26 -9.88
N LYS A 155 7.43 16.23 -9.12
CA LYS A 155 6.70 17.45 -8.83
C LYS A 155 7.57 18.22 -7.85
N GLU A 156 8.05 19.40 -8.24
CA GLU A 156 8.84 20.27 -7.38
C GLU A 156 8.22 20.33 -5.99
N TYR A 157 8.83 19.59 -5.08
CA TYR A 157 8.45 19.62 -3.69
C TYR A 157 9.03 20.90 -3.12
N ILE A 158 8.24 21.97 -3.07
CA ILE A 158 8.57 23.17 -2.34
C ILE A 158 8.18 22.90 -0.89
N PRO A 159 9.13 22.67 0.03
CA PRO A 159 8.80 22.60 1.44
C PRO A 159 8.27 23.96 1.85
N THR A 160 6.98 24.07 2.10
CA THR A 160 6.44 25.22 2.79
C THR A 160 7.05 25.23 4.19
N LYS A 161 7.86 26.28 4.44
CA LYS A 161 8.46 26.56 5.76
C LYS A 161 7.37 26.77 6.81
#